data_50adb97a9abdba600b9fe223a9c75821
#
_entry.id   50adb97a9abdba600b9fe223a9c75821
#
_cell.length_a   1.000
_cell.length_b   1.000
_cell.length_c   1.000
_cell.angle_alpha   90.00
_cell.angle_beta   90.00
_cell.angle_gamma   90.00
#
_symmetry.space_group_name_H-M   'P 1'
#
loop_
_entity.id
_entity.type
_entity.pdbx_description
1 polymer ?
#
loop_
_entity_poly.entity_id
_entity_poly.type
_entity_poly.pdbx_seq_one_letter_code
_entity_poly.pdbx_strand_id
1 'polypeptide(L)'
;MKITKIIFSLLITISSLISCNTYEKADGYGNFEATEITISAENNGKLLQFEAEEGKLLKKGDFVGYIDTIPLTLKKEQLLISKEIVYSKSKGILSQISVLKAELKTAKISQKRIENLLKENAGTQQQLDVINGKIDVLNQQIRSIEIQNAPVVNELKSLDIQLEQVQDQLQKSNITNPVSGTVLVKYAEPNEIVSFGKPLYKIADLTTMQLRVYVSETQLANIKIGQEIAVKIDEGKAMKNYTGTISWIAAEAEFTPKIIQTKEERVNLVYAVKIDVKNDGSLKIGMPAEMWISEN
;
A
#
# COMPACT_ATOMS: atom_id res chain seq x y z
N MET A 1 -20.19 86.20 -14.05
CA MET A 1 -18.85 85.54 -14.10
C MET A 1 -18.43 84.77 -12.81
N LYS A 2 -18.81 85.16 -11.62
CA LYS A 2 -18.47 84.46 -10.38
C LYS A 2 -19.32 83.21 -10.15
N ILE A 3 -20.62 83.17 -10.48
CA ILE A 3 -21.55 82.06 -10.29
C ILE A 3 -21.24 80.91 -11.22
N THR A 4 -20.86 81.19 -12.49
CA THR A 4 -20.46 80.16 -13.45
C THR A 4 -19.19 79.40 -13.07
N LYS A 5 -18.23 80.09 -12.38
CA LYS A 5 -17.02 79.43 -11.87
C LYS A 5 -17.30 78.51 -10.67
N ILE A 6 -18.27 78.86 -9.84
CA ILE A 6 -18.66 78.07 -8.65
C ILE A 6 -19.40 76.84 -9.11
N ILE A 7 -20.31 76.94 -10.10
CA ILE A 7 -21.02 75.74 -10.67
C ILE A 7 -20.06 74.78 -11.38
N PHE A 8 -19.04 75.37 -12.09
CA PHE A 8 -18.04 74.52 -12.78
C PHE A 8 -17.07 73.83 -11.78
N SER A 9 -16.73 74.48 -10.70
CA SER A 9 -15.92 73.92 -9.61
C SER A 9 -16.70 72.83 -8.83
N LEU A 10 -18.00 72.98 -8.62
CA LEU A 10 -18.85 72.00 -7.95
C LEU A 10 -19.09 70.78 -8.80
N LEU A 11 -19.14 70.94 -10.15
CA LEU A 11 -19.31 69.85 -11.10
C LEU A 11 -18.05 68.95 -11.19
N ILE A 12 -16.85 69.53 -11.07
CA ILE A 12 -15.56 68.83 -11.04
C ILE A 12 -15.37 68.05 -9.74
N THR A 13 -15.84 68.56 -8.62
CA THR A 13 -15.76 67.85 -7.31
C THR A 13 -16.75 66.67 -7.21
N ILE A 14 -17.87 66.75 -7.90
CA ILE A 14 -18.85 65.60 -7.95
C ILE A 14 -18.36 64.49 -8.87
N SER A 15 -17.61 64.78 -9.92
CA SER A 15 -17.03 63.77 -10.82
C SER A 15 -15.91 62.94 -10.20
N SER A 16 -15.27 63.37 -9.13
CA SER A 16 -14.19 62.65 -8.46
C SER A 16 -14.67 61.67 -7.38
N LEU A 17 -15.98 61.57 -7.12
CA LEU A 17 -16.54 60.68 -6.09
C LEU A 17 -17.11 59.35 -6.64
N ILE A 18 -17.04 59.11 -7.96
CA ILE A 18 -17.54 57.86 -8.58
C ILE A 18 -16.36 56.91 -8.92
N SER A 19 -15.44 56.72 -7.97
CA SER A 19 -14.48 55.63 -8.03
C SER A 19 -14.87 54.61 -6.97
N CYS A 20 -16.07 54.04 -7.09
CA CYS A 20 -16.42 52.85 -6.38
C CYS A 20 -15.77 51.67 -7.13
N ASN A 21 -14.56 51.30 -6.73
CA ASN A 21 -13.96 50.05 -7.16
C ASN A 21 -14.72 48.94 -6.45
N THR A 22 -15.74 48.37 -7.07
CA THR A 22 -16.47 47.22 -6.58
C THR A 22 -15.51 46.07 -6.69
N TYR A 23 -14.83 45.75 -5.60
CA TYR A 23 -14.08 44.47 -5.53
C TYR A 23 -15.09 43.36 -5.68
N GLU A 24 -15.06 42.68 -6.82
CA GLU A 24 -15.82 41.41 -7.01
C GLU A 24 -15.37 40.44 -5.92
N LYS A 25 -16.32 39.92 -5.17
CA LYS A 25 -16.06 38.97 -4.11
C LYS A 25 -16.08 37.57 -4.71
N ALA A 26 -15.04 36.77 -4.45
CA ALA A 26 -14.99 35.36 -4.86
C ALA A 26 -16.16 34.58 -4.26
N ASP A 27 -16.63 33.56 -4.98
CA ASP A 27 -17.74 32.70 -4.56
C ASP A 27 -17.33 31.72 -3.46
N GLY A 28 -16.06 31.35 -3.39
CA GLY A 28 -15.51 30.49 -2.32
C GLY A 28 -14.04 30.73 -2.11
N TYR A 29 -13.61 30.49 -0.88
CA TYR A 29 -12.22 30.57 -0.46
C TYR A 29 -11.78 29.22 0.09
N GLY A 30 -10.53 28.84 -0.18
CA GLY A 30 -9.99 27.59 0.30
C GLY A 30 -8.50 27.46 0.15
N ASN A 31 -8.00 26.29 0.43
CA ASN A 31 -6.58 25.98 0.31
C ASN A 31 -6.38 24.72 -0.55
N PHE A 32 -5.25 24.68 -1.24
CA PHE A 32 -4.83 23.48 -1.97
C PHE A 32 -4.39 22.37 -1.02
N GLU A 33 -4.87 21.18 -1.28
CA GLU A 33 -4.53 19.94 -0.59
C GLU A 33 -3.98 18.93 -1.60
N ALA A 34 -3.26 17.93 -1.13
CA ALA A 34 -2.90 16.74 -1.91
C ALA A 34 -3.12 15.50 -1.05
N THR A 35 -3.34 14.36 -1.69
CA THR A 35 -3.39 13.08 -0.96
C THR A 35 -1.98 12.68 -0.57
N GLU A 36 -1.70 12.77 0.71
CA GLU A 36 -0.40 12.42 1.29
C GLU A 36 -0.38 10.95 1.72
N ILE A 37 0.65 10.22 1.32
CA ILE A 37 0.88 8.84 1.69
C ILE A 37 2.16 8.75 2.50
N THR A 38 2.06 8.21 3.71
CA THR A 38 3.23 7.96 4.56
C THR A 38 3.74 6.56 4.32
N ILE A 39 4.98 6.44 3.87
CA ILE A 39 5.66 5.17 3.68
C ILE A 39 6.40 4.84 4.96
N SER A 40 6.14 3.66 5.51
CA SER A 40 6.70 3.18 6.77
C SER A 40 7.56 1.95 6.57
N ALA A 41 8.46 1.69 7.51
CA ALA A 41 9.28 0.48 7.53
C ALA A 41 8.40 -0.78 7.69
N GLU A 42 8.60 -1.76 6.84
CA GLU A 42 7.90 -3.05 6.90
C GLU A 42 8.72 -4.13 7.63
N ASN A 43 9.91 -3.75 8.14
CA ASN A 43 10.78 -4.65 8.91
C ASN A 43 11.56 -3.90 10.00
N ASN A 44 12.19 -4.66 10.90
CA ASN A 44 13.04 -4.12 11.95
C ASN A 44 14.51 -4.24 11.55
N GLY A 45 15.32 -3.24 11.87
CA GLY A 45 16.76 -3.30 11.68
C GLY A 45 17.40 -1.94 11.48
N LYS A 46 18.68 -1.94 11.13
CA LYS A 46 19.41 -0.72 10.80
C LYS A 46 19.14 -0.34 9.35
N LEU A 47 18.75 0.89 9.09
CA LEU A 47 18.58 1.45 7.75
C LEU A 47 19.98 1.71 7.16
N LEU A 48 20.44 0.87 6.24
CA LEU A 48 21.81 0.97 5.71
C LEU A 48 21.93 1.98 4.58
N GLN A 49 20.91 2.07 3.71
CA GLN A 49 20.83 3.00 2.61
C GLN A 49 19.42 3.59 2.55
N PHE A 50 19.32 4.89 2.27
CA PHE A 50 18.04 5.57 2.13
C PHE A 50 18.19 6.82 1.26
N GLU A 51 17.46 6.86 0.14
CA GLU A 51 17.62 7.84 -0.94
C GLU A 51 16.35 8.71 -1.16
N ALA A 52 15.41 8.69 -0.22
CA ALA A 52 14.28 9.62 -0.25
C ALA A 52 14.75 10.99 0.22
N GLU A 53 14.89 11.92 -0.72
CA GLU A 53 15.21 13.32 -0.43
C GLU A 53 13.98 14.19 -0.67
N GLU A 54 13.75 15.19 0.20
CA GLU A 54 12.64 16.13 0.07
C GLU A 54 12.67 16.88 -1.28
N GLY A 55 11.55 16.95 -1.95
CA GLY A 55 11.42 17.51 -3.30
C GLY A 55 11.77 16.54 -4.44
N LYS A 56 12.35 15.37 -4.18
CA LYS A 56 12.67 14.36 -5.19
C LYS A 56 11.40 13.72 -5.74
N LEU A 57 11.29 13.64 -7.06
CA LEU A 57 10.24 12.88 -7.73
C LEU A 57 10.63 11.40 -7.76
N LEU A 58 9.76 10.54 -7.22
CA LEU A 58 9.89 9.09 -7.24
C LEU A 58 8.76 8.48 -8.06
N LYS A 59 9.09 7.43 -8.81
CA LYS A 59 8.10 6.62 -9.54
C LYS A 59 7.70 5.40 -8.72
N LYS A 60 6.54 4.85 -9.01
CA LYS A 60 6.14 3.57 -8.46
C LYS A 60 7.13 2.48 -8.84
N GLY A 61 7.64 1.74 -7.84
CA GLY A 61 8.63 0.68 -8.00
C GLY A 61 10.08 1.14 -7.88
N ASP A 62 10.35 2.45 -7.75
CA ASP A 62 11.73 2.93 -7.54
C ASP A 62 12.28 2.39 -6.22
N PHE A 63 13.52 1.92 -6.27
CA PHE A 63 14.26 1.54 -5.07
C PHE A 63 14.64 2.79 -4.29
N VAL A 64 14.34 2.80 -2.99
CA VAL A 64 14.57 3.95 -2.10
C VAL A 64 15.64 3.66 -1.06
N GLY A 65 15.83 2.40 -0.70
CA GLY A 65 16.82 2.03 0.29
C GLY A 65 16.60 0.61 0.82
N TYR A 66 17.38 0.22 1.84
CA TYR A 66 17.22 -1.08 2.45
C TYR A 66 17.62 -1.09 3.92
N ILE A 67 16.96 -1.98 4.66
CA ILE A 67 17.24 -2.32 6.06
C ILE A 67 18.23 -3.49 6.06
N ASP A 68 19.11 -3.57 7.08
CA ASP A 68 20.09 -4.64 7.22
C ASP A 68 19.44 -6.03 7.14
N THR A 69 19.86 -6.80 6.16
CA THR A 69 19.35 -8.14 5.87
C THR A 69 20.22 -9.27 6.43
N ILE A 70 21.40 -8.97 7.00
CA ILE A 70 22.34 -10.00 7.47
C ILE A 70 21.68 -10.96 8.46
N PRO A 71 20.94 -10.49 9.50
CA PRO A 71 20.32 -11.41 10.46
C PRO A 71 19.29 -12.34 9.81
N LEU A 72 18.51 -11.84 8.84
CA LEU A 72 17.52 -12.63 8.11
C LEU A 72 18.17 -13.63 7.15
N THR A 73 19.27 -13.24 6.51
CA THR A 73 20.04 -14.13 5.62
C THR A 73 20.60 -15.31 6.42
N LEU A 74 21.22 -15.05 7.57
CA LEU A 74 21.72 -16.10 8.47
C LEU A 74 20.59 -17.02 8.96
N LYS A 75 19.42 -16.44 9.29
CA LYS A 75 18.25 -17.22 9.68
C LYS A 75 17.77 -18.12 8.55
N LYS A 76 17.74 -17.62 7.31
CA LYS A 76 17.40 -18.41 6.12
C LYS A 76 18.36 -19.59 5.94
N GLU A 77 19.66 -19.34 6.04
CA GLU A 77 20.68 -20.40 5.93
C GLU A 77 20.50 -21.47 7.02
N GLN A 78 20.25 -21.07 8.27
CA GLN A 78 19.97 -22.00 9.37
C GLN A 78 18.76 -22.90 9.06
N LEU A 79 17.67 -22.32 8.53
CA LEU A 79 16.48 -23.07 8.15
C LEU A 79 16.76 -24.02 6.98
N LEU A 80 17.57 -23.62 6.00
CA LEU A 80 17.96 -24.48 4.89
C LEU A 80 18.74 -25.70 5.36
N ILE A 81 19.69 -25.50 6.28
CA ILE A 81 20.45 -26.63 6.92
C ILE A 81 19.50 -27.53 7.68
N SER A 82 18.57 -26.97 8.47
CA SER A 82 17.56 -27.76 9.19
C SER A 82 16.70 -28.59 8.25
N LYS A 83 16.29 -28.02 7.14
CA LYS A 83 15.52 -28.73 6.09
C LYS A 83 16.30 -29.87 5.49
N GLU A 84 17.59 -29.69 5.22
CA GLU A 84 18.47 -30.73 4.67
C GLU A 84 18.61 -31.91 5.65
N ILE A 85 18.74 -31.65 6.96
CA ILE A 85 18.81 -32.68 8.01
C ILE A 85 17.50 -33.50 8.01
N VAL A 86 16.35 -32.84 8.02
CA VAL A 86 15.04 -33.52 8.06
C VAL A 86 14.79 -34.27 6.75
N TYR A 87 15.18 -33.71 5.62
CA TYR A 87 15.13 -34.37 4.32
C TYR A 87 15.96 -35.69 4.28
N SER A 88 17.18 -35.62 4.81
CA SER A 88 18.06 -36.81 4.92
C SER A 88 17.47 -37.88 5.81
N LYS A 89 16.79 -37.51 6.93
CA LYS A 89 16.04 -38.40 7.79
C LYS A 89 14.91 -39.09 7.04
N SER A 90 14.08 -38.35 6.30
CA SER A 90 13.01 -38.91 5.44
C SER A 90 13.56 -39.87 4.40
N LYS A 91 14.67 -39.49 3.74
CA LYS A 91 15.34 -40.35 2.76
C LYS A 91 15.85 -41.68 3.36
N GLY A 92 16.35 -41.66 4.60
CA GLY A 92 16.74 -42.84 5.35
C GLY A 92 15.54 -43.78 5.60
N ILE A 93 14.39 -43.22 6.04
CA ILE A 93 13.14 -43.97 6.24
C ILE A 93 12.65 -44.59 4.93
N LEU A 94 12.64 -43.81 3.82
CA LEU A 94 12.25 -44.33 2.50
C LEU A 94 13.17 -45.44 1.98
N SER A 95 14.45 -45.40 2.31
CA SER A 95 15.40 -46.47 2.00
C SER A 95 15.05 -47.78 2.73
N GLN A 96 14.66 -47.72 4.02
CA GLN A 96 14.20 -48.90 4.77
C GLN A 96 12.93 -49.50 4.14
N ILE A 97 11.98 -48.68 3.73
CA ILE A 97 10.78 -49.11 3.01
C ILE A 97 11.18 -49.82 1.71
N SER A 98 12.16 -49.32 0.98
CA SER A 98 12.65 -49.93 -0.25
C SER A 98 13.20 -51.33 -0.06
N VAL A 99 13.95 -51.54 1.03
CA VAL A 99 14.47 -52.89 1.39
C VAL A 99 13.31 -53.84 1.67
N LEU A 100 12.35 -53.46 2.51
CA LEU A 100 11.18 -54.30 2.82
C LEU A 100 10.31 -54.60 1.58
N LYS A 101 10.17 -53.63 0.67
CA LYS A 101 9.46 -53.83 -0.60
C LYS A 101 10.17 -54.85 -1.51
N ALA A 102 11.52 -54.87 -1.48
CA ALA A 102 12.29 -55.91 -2.22
C ALA A 102 12.09 -57.31 -1.62
N GLU A 103 12.10 -57.43 -0.27
CA GLU A 103 11.80 -58.68 0.41
C GLU A 103 10.37 -59.16 0.14
N LEU A 104 9.39 -58.25 0.19
CA LEU A 104 7.98 -58.53 -0.13
C LEU A 104 7.83 -59.06 -1.56
N LYS A 105 8.54 -58.46 -2.53
CA LYS A 105 8.57 -58.95 -3.90
C LYS A 105 9.07 -60.38 -4.00
N THR A 106 10.15 -60.71 -3.29
CA THR A 106 10.71 -62.05 -3.25
C THR A 106 9.74 -63.06 -2.59
N ALA A 107 9.09 -62.65 -1.48
CA ALA A 107 8.08 -63.47 -0.81
C ALA A 107 6.88 -63.78 -1.74
N LYS A 108 6.40 -62.78 -2.48
CA LYS A 108 5.31 -62.98 -3.48
C LYS A 108 5.69 -63.93 -4.63
N ILE A 109 6.94 -63.88 -5.08
CA ILE A 109 7.42 -64.85 -6.09
C ILE A 109 7.41 -66.29 -5.53
N SER A 110 7.86 -66.41 -4.24
CA SER A 110 7.82 -67.76 -3.58
C SER A 110 6.40 -68.24 -3.36
N GLN A 111 5.48 -67.33 -2.94
CA GLN A 111 4.06 -67.67 -2.80
C GLN A 111 3.50 -68.24 -4.09
N LYS A 112 3.70 -67.57 -5.25
CA LYS A 112 3.22 -68.04 -6.54
C LYS A 112 3.79 -69.36 -6.92
N ARG A 113 5.05 -69.65 -6.58
CA ARG A 113 5.68 -70.96 -6.81
C ARG A 113 5.00 -72.08 -5.98
N ILE A 114 4.75 -71.81 -4.68
CA ILE A 114 4.08 -72.74 -3.77
C ILE A 114 2.64 -72.98 -4.23
N GLU A 115 1.90 -72.01 -4.66
CA GLU A 115 0.55 -72.11 -5.20
C GLU A 115 0.53 -73.02 -6.44
N ASN A 116 1.52 -72.96 -7.34
CA ASN A 116 1.62 -73.77 -8.50
C ASN A 116 1.95 -75.28 -8.11
N LEU A 117 2.87 -75.49 -7.16
CA LEU A 117 3.19 -76.77 -6.63
C LEU A 117 1.98 -77.46 -5.96
N LEU A 118 1.16 -76.71 -5.24
CA LEU A 118 -0.09 -77.24 -4.65
C LEU A 118 -1.07 -77.64 -5.71
N LYS A 119 -1.21 -76.95 -6.82
CA LYS A 119 -2.08 -77.34 -7.95
C LYS A 119 -1.63 -78.65 -8.57
N GLU A 120 -0.34 -79.00 -8.54
CA GLU A 120 0.27 -80.23 -9.04
C GLU A 120 0.38 -81.31 -7.96
N ASN A 121 -0.24 -81.10 -6.76
CA ASN A 121 -0.15 -81.99 -5.60
C ASN A 121 1.30 -82.28 -5.11
N ALA A 122 2.23 -81.33 -5.41
CA ALA A 122 3.65 -81.39 -5.03
C ALA A 122 4.03 -80.42 -3.92
N GLY A 123 3.08 -79.69 -3.32
CA GLY A 123 3.24 -78.76 -2.20
C GLY A 123 2.32 -79.09 -1.05
N THR A 124 2.51 -78.38 0.13
CA THR A 124 1.66 -78.53 1.30
C THR A 124 0.94 -77.24 1.63
N GLN A 125 -0.28 -77.31 2.20
CA GLN A 125 -1.03 -76.12 2.69
C GLN A 125 -0.25 -75.37 3.73
N GLN A 126 0.47 -76.07 4.61
CA GLN A 126 1.31 -75.46 5.63
C GLN A 126 2.39 -74.58 5.03
N GLN A 127 3.00 -74.93 3.89
CA GLN A 127 3.98 -74.08 3.19
C GLN A 127 3.35 -72.77 2.68
N LEU A 128 2.10 -72.89 2.14
CA LEU A 128 1.35 -71.71 1.70
C LEU A 128 1.00 -70.75 2.87
N ASP A 129 0.54 -71.31 3.99
CA ASP A 129 0.16 -70.54 5.18
C ASP A 129 1.37 -69.85 5.77
N VAL A 130 2.55 -70.45 5.81
CA VAL A 130 3.80 -69.87 6.28
C VAL A 130 4.22 -68.64 5.39
N ILE A 131 4.15 -68.81 4.05
CA ILE A 131 4.55 -67.70 3.15
C ILE A 131 3.54 -66.56 3.17
N ASN A 132 2.24 -66.84 3.31
CA ASN A 132 1.20 -65.83 3.48
C ASN A 132 1.43 -65.01 4.78
N GLY A 133 1.68 -65.70 5.90
CA GLY A 133 2.02 -65.02 7.17
C GLY A 133 3.25 -64.12 7.05
N LYS A 134 4.29 -64.56 6.29
CA LYS A 134 5.47 -63.72 6.05
C LYS A 134 5.11 -62.47 5.23
N ILE A 135 4.29 -62.63 4.20
CA ILE A 135 3.81 -61.51 3.37
C ILE A 135 3.04 -60.48 4.23
N ASP A 136 2.16 -60.96 5.11
CA ASP A 136 1.37 -60.13 6.00
C ASP A 136 2.24 -59.35 6.97
N VAL A 137 3.25 -59.99 7.56
CA VAL A 137 4.23 -59.33 8.43
C VAL A 137 4.98 -58.21 7.68
N LEU A 138 5.47 -58.50 6.47
CA LEU A 138 6.18 -57.50 5.65
C LEU A 138 5.29 -56.30 5.30
N ASN A 139 4.01 -56.55 4.94
CA ASN A 139 3.05 -55.47 4.68
C ASN A 139 2.84 -54.60 5.93
N GLN A 140 2.69 -55.18 7.11
CA GLN A 140 2.53 -54.45 8.35
C GLN A 140 3.79 -53.65 8.73
N GLN A 141 4.97 -54.20 8.51
CA GLN A 141 6.24 -53.49 8.73
C GLN A 141 6.37 -52.26 7.81
N ILE A 142 6.09 -52.44 6.50
CA ILE A 142 6.08 -51.35 5.53
C ILE A 142 5.12 -50.26 5.98
N ARG A 143 3.88 -50.59 6.33
CA ARG A 143 2.86 -49.66 6.77
C ARG A 143 3.28 -48.93 8.05
N SER A 144 3.89 -49.61 9.02
CA SER A 144 4.40 -49.01 10.24
C SER A 144 5.45 -47.94 9.95
N ILE A 145 6.41 -48.20 9.04
CA ILE A 145 7.46 -47.25 8.68
C ILE A 145 6.89 -46.12 7.81
N GLU A 146 5.91 -46.37 6.93
CA GLU A 146 5.22 -45.31 6.19
C GLU A 146 4.53 -44.32 7.14
N ILE A 147 3.87 -44.81 8.21
CA ILE A 147 3.27 -43.97 9.24
C ILE A 147 4.34 -43.16 9.98
N GLN A 148 5.50 -43.71 10.26
CA GLN A 148 6.61 -42.99 10.92
C GLN A 148 7.20 -41.89 10.02
N ASN A 149 7.09 -41.99 8.71
CA ASN A 149 7.55 -40.95 7.77
C ASN A 149 6.60 -39.73 7.71
N ALA A 150 5.33 -39.90 8.02
CA ALA A 150 4.34 -38.82 7.92
C ALA A 150 4.67 -37.57 8.76
N PRO A 151 5.07 -37.69 10.04
CA PRO A 151 5.53 -36.56 10.84
C PRO A 151 6.74 -35.84 10.22
N VAL A 152 7.69 -36.59 9.66
CA VAL A 152 8.92 -36.04 9.05
C VAL A 152 8.56 -35.23 7.80
N VAL A 153 7.62 -35.70 7.00
CA VAL A 153 7.10 -34.95 5.85
C VAL A 153 6.38 -33.67 6.28
N ASN A 154 5.63 -33.72 7.38
CA ASN A 154 4.97 -32.53 7.93
C ASN A 154 5.99 -31.52 8.49
N GLU A 155 7.08 -31.98 9.10
CA GLU A 155 8.19 -31.16 9.56
C GLU A 155 8.87 -30.43 8.39
N LEU A 156 9.09 -31.12 7.25
CA LEU A 156 9.61 -30.48 6.02
C LEU A 156 8.69 -29.36 5.54
N LYS A 157 7.37 -29.60 5.49
CA LYS A 157 6.41 -28.56 5.11
C LYS A 157 6.44 -27.34 6.05
N SER A 158 6.59 -27.58 7.35
CA SER A 158 6.72 -26.52 8.35
C SER A 158 7.97 -25.67 8.11
N LEU A 159 9.09 -26.31 7.77
CA LEU A 159 10.34 -25.59 7.44
C LEU A 159 10.20 -24.80 6.14
N ASP A 160 9.46 -25.32 5.14
CA ASP A 160 9.18 -24.58 3.91
C ASP A 160 8.40 -23.29 4.20
N ILE A 161 7.37 -23.37 5.03
CA ILE A 161 6.60 -22.17 5.44
C ILE A 161 7.48 -21.16 6.17
N GLN A 162 8.37 -21.63 7.06
CA GLN A 162 9.31 -20.74 7.76
C GLN A 162 10.30 -20.06 6.80
N LEU A 163 10.75 -20.78 5.78
CA LEU A 163 11.60 -20.23 4.73
C LEU A 163 10.87 -19.15 3.90
N GLU A 164 9.60 -19.39 3.56
CA GLU A 164 8.76 -18.41 2.88
C GLU A 164 8.57 -17.14 3.72
N GLN A 165 8.34 -17.28 5.04
CA GLN A 165 8.22 -16.13 5.97
C GLN A 165 9.51 -15.30 6.00
N VAL A 166 10.68 -15.95 6.09
CA VAL A 166 11.96 -15.24 6.07
C VAL A 166 12.22 -14.59 4.71
N GLN A 167 11.80 -15.24 3.63
CA GLN A 167 11.93 -14.67 2.28
C GLN A 167 11.05 -13.43 2.09
N ASP A 168 9.81 -13.41 2.60
CA ASP A 168 8.93 -12.24 2.63
C ASP A 168 9.56 -11.09 3.44
N GLN A 169 10.13 -11.39 4.62
CA GLN A 169 10.84 -10.38 5.41
C GLN A 169 12.07 -9.81 4.68
N LEU A 170 12.83 -10.65 3.96
CA LEU A 170 13.95 -10.19 3.13
C LEU A 170 13.48 -9.25 2.00
N GLN A 171 12.34 -9.53 1.37
CA GLN A 171 11.76 -8.65 0.36
C GLN A 171 11.34 -7.32 0.96
N LYS A 172 10.66 -7.36 2.12
CA LYS A 172 10.20 -6.17 2.87
C LYS A 172 11.34 -5.34 3.48
N SER A 173 12.54 -5.90 3.55
CA SER A 173 13.74 -5.13 3.94
C SER A 173 14.22 -4.19 2.84
N ASN A 174 13.85 -4.43 1.58
CA ASN A 174 14.07 -3.51 0.48
C ASN A 174 12.90 -2.50 0.44
N ILE A 175 13.23 -1.23 0.57
CA ILE A 175 12.25 -0.14 0.56
C ILE A 175 12.05 0.27 -0.89
N THR A 176 10.87 -0.04 -1.43
CA THR A 176 10.45 0.37 -2.77
C THR A 176 9.30 1.36 -2.69
N ASN A 177 9.32 2.36 -3.53
CA ASN A 177 8.27 3.38 -3.56
C ASN A 177 6.96 2.81 -4.15
N PRO A 178 5.84 2.78 -3.40
CA PRO A 178 4.60 2.13 -3.86
C PRO A 178 3.76 2.99 -4.83
N VAL A 179 4.00 4.32 -4.87
CA VAL A 179 3.22 5.28 -5.67
C VAL A 179 4.13 6.32 -6.32
N SER A 180 3.75 6.82 -7.49
CA SER A 180 4.48 7.95 -8.09
C SER A 180 4.11 9.25 -7.39
N GLY A 181 5.11 10.13 -7.16
CA GLY A 181 4.88 11.43 -6.52
C GLY A 181 6.16 12.13 -6.09
N THR A 182 6.01 13.25 -5.43
CA THR A 182 7.11 14.04 -4.84
C THR A 182 7.23 13.74 -3.35
N VAL A 183 8.44 13.48 -2.88
CA VAL A 183 8.72 13.34 -1.45
C VAL A 183 8.50 14.68 -0.76
N LEU A 184 7.60 14.71 0.21
CA LEU A 184 7.25 15.92 0.97
C LEU A 184 8.08 16.07 2.23
N VAL A 185 8.29 14.96 2.95
CA VAL A 185 9.01 14.95 4.24
C VAL A 185 9.81 13.65 4.34
N LYS A 186 11.01 13.75 4.83
CA LYS A 186 11.88 12.64 5.19
C LYS A 186 11.90 12.48 6.71
N TYR A 187 11.56 11.29 7.22
CA TYR A 187 11.46 11.02 8.66
C TYR A 187 12.59 10.16 9.23
N ALA A 188 13.42 9.57 8.36
CA ALA A 188 14.50 8.68 8.78
C ALA A 188 15.78 8.96 7.99
N GLU A 189 16.92 8.71 8.64
CA GLU A 189 18.24 8.87 8.03
C GLU A 189 18.99 7.52 7.93
N PRO A 190 19.90 7.37 6.96
CA PRO A 190 20.80 6.23 6.94
C PRO A 190 21.52 6.04 8.27
N ASN A 191 21.70 4.79 8.66
CA ASN A 191 22.29 4.36 9.94
C ASN A 191 21.39 4.44 11.17
N GLU A 192 20.15 4.93 11.06
CA GLU A 192 19.17 4.80 12.13
C GLU A 192 18.64 3.38 12.27
N ILE A 193 18.22 3.03 13.48
CA ILE A 193 17.45 1.81 13.74
C ILE A 193 15.98 2.13 13.52
N VAL A 194 15.34 1.37 12.65
CA VAL A 194 13.92 1.46 12.35
C VAL A 194 13.18 0.21 12.86
N SER A 195 11.93 0.39 13.25
CA SER A 195 11.02 -0.69 13.64
C SER A 195 9.84 -0.76 12.69
N PHE A 196 9.18 -1.92 12.64
CA PHE A 196 7.95 -2.08 11.88
C PHE A 196 6.95 -0.96 12.19
N GLY A 197 6.42 -0.32 11.13
CA GLY A 197 5.49 0.80 11.24
C GLY A 197 6.14 2.18 11.45
N LYS A 198 7.47 2.29 11.67
CA LYS A 198 8.13 3.60 11.77
C LYS A 198 8.01 4.34 10.43
N PRO A 199 7.47 5.58 10.40
CA PRO A 199 7.46 6.40 9.19
C PRO A 199 8.88 6.62 8.66
N LEU A 200 9.06 6.47 7.35
CA LEU A 200 10.33 6.71 6.65
C LEU A 200 10.29 7.99 5.84
N TYR A 201 9.25 8.19 5.05
CA TYR A 201 9.02 9.41 4.30
C TYR A 201 7.54 9.57 3.95
N LYS A 202 7.17 10.78 3.57
CA LYS A 202 5.84 11.13 3.08
C LYS A 202 5.93 11.55 1.62
N ILE A 203 5.00 11.06 0.79
CA ILE A 203 4.95 11.31 -0.64
C ILE A 203 3.54 11.72 -1.06
N ALA A 204 3.43 12.60 -2.06
CA ALA A 204 2.15 12.95 -2.69
C ALA A 204 2.33 13.13 -4.20
N ASP A 205 1.28 12.80 -4.94
CA ASP A 205 1.17 13.21 -6.33
C ASP A 205 0.74 14.68 -6.37
N LEU A 206 1.64 15.53 -6.85
CA LEU A 206 1.42 16.97 -6.99
C LEU A 206 1.04 17.39 -8.41
N THR A 207 0.84 16.47 -9.34
CA THR A 207 0.47 16.79 -10.74
C THR A 207 -0.96 17.33 -10.84
N THR A 208 -1.82 16.86 -9.95
CA THR A 208 -3.19 17.37 -9.77
C THR A 208 -3.39 17.70 -8.29
N MET A 209 -3.70 18.95 -8.02
CA MET A 209 -3.95 19.43 -6.67
C MET A 209 -5.46 19.53 -6.43
N GLN A 210 -5.90 19.26 -5.21
CA GLN A 210 -7.29 19.48 -4.79
C GLN A 210 -7.40 20.81 -4.09
N LEU A 211 -8.20 21.73 -4.63
CA LEU A 211 -8.60 22.93 -3.92
C LEU A 211 -9.85 22.59 -3.10
N ARG A 212 -9.75 22.67 -1.77
CA ARG A 212 -10.89 22.53 -0.87
C ARG A 212 -11.41 23.92 -0.52
N VAL A 213 -12.59 24.24 -1.03
CA VAL A 213 -13.29 25.51 -0.77
C VAL A 213 -14.56 25.27 0.04
N TYR A 214 -15.06 26.35 0.64
CA TYR A 214 -16.29 26.32 1.42
C TYR A 214 -17.28 27.30 0.80
N VAL A 215 -18.50 26.81 0.51
CA VAL A 215 -19.58 27.57 -0.12
C VAL A 215 -20.81 27.60 0.77
N SER A 216 -21.64 28.64 0.64
CA SER A 216 -22.92 28.75 1.33
C SER A 216 -23.99 27.87 0.65
N GLU A 217 -25.11 27.64 1.33
CA GLU A 217 -26.27 26.94 0.77
C GLU A 217 -26.80 27.59 -0.52
N THR A 218 -26.82 28.91 -0.59
CA THR A 218 -27.27 29.66 -1.77
C THR A 218 -26.37 29.47 -2.98
N GLN A 219 -25.06 29.31 -2.78
CA GLN A 219 -24.09 29.06 -3.84
C GLN A 219 -24.11 27.60 -4.29
N LEU A 220 -24.45 26.68 -3.37
CA LEU A 220 -24.52 25.23 -3.64
C LEU A 220 -25.51 24.91 -4.78
N ALA A 221 -26.60 25.67 -4.89
CA ALA A 221 -27.60 25.48 -5.95
C ALA A 221 -27.04 25.71 -7.37
N ASN A 222 -25.95 26.47 -7.50
CA ASN A 222 -25.35 26.88 -8.77
C ASN A 222 -24.14 26.02 -9.18
N ILE A 223 -23.79 24.99 -8.41
CA ILE A 223 -22.63 24.15 -8.67
C ILE A 223 -23.02 22.67 -8.82
N LYS A 224 -22.29 21.95 -9.66
CA LYS A 224 -22.50 20.52 -9.91
C LYS A 224 -21.16 19.78 -10.04
N ILE A 225 -21.15 18.52 -9.64
CA ILE A 225 -20.00 17.64 -9.88
C ILE A 225 -19.73 17.55 -11.38
N GLY A 226 -18.47 17.67 -11.79
CA GLY A 226 -18.04 17.69 -13.19
C GLY A 226 -18.05 19.09 -13.83
N GLN A 227 -18.53 20.13 -13.14
CA GLN A 227 -18.52 21.50 -13.65
C GLN A 227 -17.10 22.07 -13.66
N GLU A 228 -16.75 22.77 -14.74
CA GLU A 228 -15.51 23.57 -14.80
C GLU A 228 -15.69 24.89 -14.06
N ILE A 229 -14.68 25.24 -13.27
CA ILE A 229 -14.66 26.40 -12.37
C ILE A 229 -13.36 27.17 -12.59
N ALA A 230 -13.45 28.49 -12.61
CA ALA A 230 -12.27 29.35 -12.56
C ALA A 230 -11.70 29.36 -11.13
N VAL A 231 -10.40 29.12 -11.01
CA VAL A 231 -9.66 29.17 -9.76
C VAL A 231 -8.58 30.24 -9.87
N LYS A 232 -8.50 31.13 -8.90
CA LYS A 232 -7.52 32.20 -8.90
C LYS A 232 -6.61 32.09 -7.67
N ILE A 233 -5.34 32.34 -7.88
CA ILE A 233 -4.34 32.44 -6.80
C ILE A 233 -3.64 33.79 -6.87
N ASP A 234 -3.15 34.27 -5.73
CA ASP A 234 -2.33 35.49 -5.68
C ASP A 234 -0.94 35.22 -6.27
N GLU A 235 -0.56 36.00 -7.28
CA GLU A 235 0.80 36.02 -7.85
C GLU A 235 1.40 37.41 -7.74
N GLY A 236 1.71 37.81 -6.50
CA GLY A 236 2.26 39.13 -6.19
C GLY A 236 1.24 40.25 -6.32
N LYS A 237 1.24 40.99 -7.43
CA LYS A 237 0.29 42.13 -7.66
C LYS A 237 -0.87 41.72 -8.60
N ALA A 238 -0.85 40.53 -9.14
CA ALA A 238 -1.85 40.02 -10.09
C ALA A 238 -2.42 38.69 -9.60
N MET A 239 -3.57 38.34 -10.13
CA MET A 239 -4.18 37.01 -9.91
C MET A 239 -3.81 36.08 -11.08
N LYS A 240 -3.32 34.89 -10.80
CA LYS A 240 -3.09 33.84 -11.79
C LYS A 240 -4.31 32.95 -11.85
N ASN A 241 -4.81 32.72 -13.06
CA ASN A 241 -6.02 31.95 -13.32
C ASN A 241 -5.66 30.48 -13.65
N TYR A 242 -6.43 29.58 -13.07
CA TYR A 242 -6.46 28.15 -13.40
C TYR A 242 -7.89 27.73 -13.71
N THR A 243 -8.03 26.62 -14.41
CA THR A 243 -9.31 25.95 -14.58
C THR A 243 -9.27 24.67 -13.74
N GLY A 244 -10.29 24.47 -12.92
CA GLY A 244 -10.47 23.27 -12.13
C GLY A 244 -11.81 22.63 -12.42
N THR A 245 -11.96 21.36 -12.06
CA THR A 245 -13.21 20.60 -12.18
C THR A 245 -13.71 20.21 -10.81
N ILE A 246 -14.97 20.46 -10.49
CA ILE A 246 -15.59 20.03 -9.24
C ILE A 246 -15.62 18.51 -9.21
N SER A 247 -14.86 17.91 -8.29
CA SER A 247 -14.77 16.44 -8.13
C SER A 247 -15.64 15.90 -7.00
N TRP A 248 -15.96 16.74 -6.01
CA TRP A 248 -16.76 16.33 -4.86
C TRP A 248 -17.44 17.51 -4.17
N ILE A 249 -18.65 17.26 -3.63
CA ILE A 249 -19.43 18.20 -2.83
C ILE A 249 -19.85 17.48 -1.56
N ALA A 250 -19.65 18.08 -0.39
CA ALA A 250 -20.05 17.51 0.89
C ALA A 250 -21.57 17.28 0.96
N ALA A 251 -21.98 16.11 1.46
CA ALA A 251 -23.38 15.80 1.69
C ALA A 251 -23.93 16.43 2.98
N GLU A 252 -23.04 16.83 3.90
CA GLU A 252 -23.36 17.42 5.18
C GLU A 252 -22.69 18.80 5.30
N ALA A 253 -23.39 19.70 5.97
CA ALA A 253 -22.86 21.03 6.26
C ALA A 253 -21.81 20.95 7.37
N GLU A 254 -20.75 21.72 7.24
CA GLU A 254 -19.69 21.86 8.23
C GLU A 254 -19.73 23.28 8.81
N PHE A 255 -19.21 23.45 10.03
CA PHE A 255 -18.89 24.77 10.52
C PHE A 255 -17.63 25.29 9.86
N THR A 256 -17.58 26.61 9.55
CA THR A 256 -16.38 27.20 8.97
C THR A 256 -15.13 26.91 9.83
N PRO A 257 -14.03 26.40 9.26
CA PRO A 257 -12.87 25.94 10.03
C PRO A 257 -12.04 27.06 10.66
N LYS A 258 -12.45 28.34 10.55
CA LYS A 258 -11.73 29.49 11.15
C LYS A 258 -12.23 29.79 12.55
N ILE A 259 -11.29 30.19 13.42
CA ILE A 259 -11.58 30.80 14.73
C ILE A 259 -12.38 32.09 14.48
N ILE A 260 -13.66 32.04 14.73
CA ILE A 260 -14.62 33.10 14.42
C ILE A 260 -14.51 34.13 15.52
N GLN A 261 -14.22 35.37 15.14
CA GLN A 261 -14.05 36.47 16.08
C GLN A 261 -15.34 37.26 16.35
N THR A 262 -16.38 37.10 15.52
CA THR A 262 -17.64 37.84 15.69
C THR A 262 -18.83 36.92 15.90
N LYS A 263 -19.87 37.47 16.61
CA LYS A 263 -21.08 36.73 16.97
C LYS A 263 -21.94 36.36 15.75
N GLU A 264 -21.85 37.12 14.67
CA GLU A 264 -22.64 36.98 13.44
C GLU A 264 -22.06 35.92 12.51
N GLU A 265 -20.76 35.62 12.55
CA GLU A 265 -20.09 34.60 11.74
C GLU A 265 -20.22 33.20 12.31
N ARG A 266 -20.74 33.03 13.53
CA ARG A 266 -20.88 31.72 14.21
C ARG A 266 -22.01 30.83 13.67
N VAL A 267 -22.85 31.34 12.79
CA VAL A 267 -24.13 30.69 12.41
C VAL A 267 -24.15 30.21 10.95
N ASN A 268 -23.14 30.50 10.17
CA ASN A 268 -23.13 30.14 8.76
C ASN A 268 -22.60 28.74 8.57
N LEU A 269 -23.51 27.78 8.34
CA LEU A 269 -23.18 26.46 7.83
C LEU A 269 -22.69 26.60 6.40
N VAL A 270 -21.61 25.87 6.10
CA VAL A 270 -20.98 25.85 4.78
C VAL A 270 -20.82 24.41 4.29
N TYR A 271 -20.75 24.24 3.00
CA TYR A 271 -20.51 22.96 2.38
C TYR A 271 -19.09 22.95 1.79
N ALA A 272 -18.33 21.92 2.10
CA ALA A 272 -17.02 21.73 1.52
C ALA A 272 -17.17 21.22 0.07
N VAL A 273 -16.40 21.83 -0.84
CA VAL A 273 -16.33 21.46 -2.27
C VAL A 273 -14.88 21.20 -2.61
N LYS A 274 -14.61 20.09 -3.30
CA LYS A 274 -13.28 19.79 -3.82
C LYS A 274 -13.24 20.02 -5.33
N ILE A 275 -12.21 20.71 -5.77
CA ILE A 275 -11.96 21.08 -7.14
C ILE A 275 -10.59 20.56 -7.53
N ASP A 276 -10.53 19.69 -8.53
CA ASP A 276 -9.27 19.16 -9.05
C ASP A 276 -8.67 20.14 -10.04
N VAL A 277 -7.45 20.59 -9.80
CA VAL A 277 -6.74 21.59 -10.57
C VAL A 277 -5.41 21.01 -11.04
N LYS A 278 -5.12 21.08 -12.34
CA LYS A 278 -3.81 20.70 -12.89
C LYS A 278 -2.74 21.65 -12.39
N ASN A 279 -1.68 21.09 -11.84
CA ASN A 279 -0.56 21.84 -11.31
C ASN A 279 0.54 22.02 -12.38
N ASP A 280 0.94 23.22 -12.64
CA ASP A 280 2.08 23.58 -13.50
C ASP A 280 3.41 23.63 -12.72
N GLY A 281 3.42 23.24 -11.43
CA GLY A 281 4.53 23.32 -10.51
C GLY A 281 4.47 24.53 -9.56
N SER A 282 3.59 25.49 -9.80
CA SER A 282 3.41 26.68 -8.96
C SER A 282 2.55 26.42 -7.73
N LEU A 283 1.55 25.52 -7.84
CA LEU A 283 0.64 25.22 -6.74
C LEU A 283 1.33 24.41 -5.65
N LYS A 284 1.12 24.81 -4.38
CA LYS A 284 1.69 24.16 -3.20
C LYS A 284 0.58 23.79 -2.21
N ILE A 285 0.81 22.74 -1.44
CA ILE A 285 -0.08 22.34 -0.34
C ILE A 285 -0.20 23.51 0.66
N GLY A 286 -1.43 23.81 1.08
CA GLY A 286 -1.74 24.91 1.97
C GLY A 286 -1.83 26.28 1.29
N MET A 287 -1.53 26.41 -0.01
CA MET A 287 -1.65 27.67 -0.74
C MET A 287 -3.12 28.09 -0.81
N PRO A 288 -3.46 29.35 -0.44
CA PRO A 288 -4.81 29.86 -0.55
C PRO A 288 -5.20 30.09 -2.00
N ALA A 289 -6.50 29.89 -2.31
CA ALA A 289 -7.05 30.17 -3.61
C ALA A 289 -8.53 30.55 -3.52
N GLU A 290 -9.01 31.18 -4.57
CA GLU A 290 -10.37 31.62 -4.75
C GLU A 290 -11.07 30.82 -5.86
N MET A 291 -12.33 30.47 -5.60
CA MET A 291 -13.23 29.87 -6.56
C MET A 291 -14.15 30.95 -7.14
N TRP A 292 -14.33 30.94 -8.45
CA TRP A 292 -15.20 31.84 -9.18
C TRP A 292 -16.15 31.05 -10.08
N ILE A 293 -17.45 31.15 -9.79
CA ILE A 293 -18.50 30.54 -10.61
C ILE A 293 -18.72 31.48 -11.79
N SER A 294 -18.49 31.02 -13.03
CA SER A 294 -18.82 31.83 -14.20
C SER A 294 -20.33 32.11 -14.21
N GLU A 295 -20.72 33.38 -14.17
CA GLU A 295 -22.10 33.75 -14.54
C GLU A 295 -22.30 33.36 -15.99
N ASN A 296 -23.25 32.43 -16.25
CA ASN A 296 -23.75 32.07 -17.60
C ASN A 296 -24.65 33.16 -18.15
#